data_6a4dcc54e94b0c47eabb0aa70fac615b
#
_entry.id   6a4dcc54e94b0c47eabb0aa70fac615b
#
_cell.length_a   1.000
_cell.length_b   1.000
_cell.length_c   1.000
_cell.angle_alpha   90.00
_cell.angle_beta   90.00
_cell.angle_gamma   90.00
#
_symmetry.space_group_name_H-M   'P 1'
#
loop_
_entity.id
_entity.type
_entity.pdbx_description
1 polymer ?
#
loop_
_entity_poly.entity_id
_entity_poly.type
_entity_poly.pdbx_seq_one_letter_code
_entity_poly.pdbx_strand_id
1 'polypeptide(L)'
;GEKTLYDFRKRLLDYNKTTGADHIEEIFCSLATEFIKVAKVDTDIQRMDSTMIEAHIKNMSRYELLTKVICNFLKVLEDVEKKKLPKGTIELENKEERKKLYEEANQNKQMTVLKKLAGKLLDLKNRFKNNNRINQSVEYKNIERVLKDQTISDENSEEITVKESKEISSTSLQNPVDTDATY
;
A
#
# COMPACT_ATOMS: atom_id res chain seq x y z
N GLY A 1 -34.80 17.16 4.94
CA GLY A 1 -33.46 17.68 4.73
C GLY A 1 -32.39 16.67 5.08
N GLU A 2 -31.14 16.92 4.76
CA GLU A 2 -30.00 16.00 5.04
C GLU A 2 -29.90 15.60 6.52
N LYS A 3 -30.20 16.54 7.43
CA LYS A 3 -30.23 16.30 8.86
C LYS A 3 -31.25 15.23 9.27
N THR A 4 -32.40 15.19 8.62
CA THR A 4 -33.47 14.20 8.92
C THR A 4 -33.02 12.78 8.58
N LEU A 5 -32.31 12.59 7.47
CA LEU A 5 -31.73 11.31 7.08
C LEU A 5 -30.63 10.85 8.05
N TYR A 6 -29.79 11.78 8.48
CA TYR A 6 -28.73 11.50 9.45
C TYR A 6 -29.30 11.06 10.82
N ASP A 7 -30.29 11.80 11.30
CA ASP A 7 -30.95 11.49 12.58
C ASP A 7 -31.71 10.17 12.52
N PHE A 8 -32.36 9.87 11.39
CA PHE A 8 -33.02 8.58 11.17
C PHE A 8 -32.02 7.43 11.18
N ARG A 9 -30.92 7.55 10.43
CA ARG A 9 -29.88 6.52 10.39
C ARG A 9 -29.27 6.27 11.77
N LYS A 10 -29.01 7.33 12.53
CA LYS A 10 -28.47 7.22 13.89
C LYS A 10 -29.45 6.46 14.81
N ARG A 11 -30.72 6.82 14.81
CA ARG A 11 -31.76 6.15 15.61
C ARG A 11 -31.89 4.66 15.24
N LEU A 12 -31.82 4.35 13.96
CA LEU A 12 -31.90 2.97 13.48
C LEU A 12 -30.70 2.14 13.93
N LEU A 13 -29.49 2.69 13.85
CA LEU A 13 -28.28 2.04 14.36
C LEU A 13 -28.32 1.82 15.88
N ASP A 14 -28.80 2.79 16.61
CA ASP A 14 -28.94 2.68 18.08
C ASP A 14 -30.01 1.63 18.45
N TYR A 15 -31.08 1.53 17.68
CA TYR A 15 -32.12 0.52 17.85
C TYR A 15 -31.59 -0.89 17.52
N ASN A 16 -30.86 -1.06 16.42
CA ASN A 16 -30.22 -2.32 16.05
C ASN A 16 -29.26 -2.81 17.17
N LYS A 17 -28.48 -1.90 17.75
CA LYS A 17 -27.58 -2.23 18.87
C LYS A 17 -28.33 -2.69 20.11
N THR A 18 -29.51 -2.12 20.36
CA THR A 18 -30.32 -2.43 21.58
C THR A 18 -31.07 -3.73 21.42
N THR A 19 -31.57 -4.03 20.21
CA THR A 19 -32.38 -5.21 19.92
C THR A 19 -31.56 -6.42 19.49
N GLY A 20 -30.31 -6.21 19.05
CA GLY A 20 -29.45 -7.26 18.47
C GLY A 20 -29.89 -7.75 17.08
N ALA A 21 -30.90 -7.12 16.48
CA ALA A 21 -31.41 -7.43 15.14
C ALA A 21 -30.94 -6.35 14.13
N ASP A 22 -30.57 -6.75 12.93
CA ASP A 22 -30.25 -5.80 11.84
C ASP A 22 -31.49 -5.53 10.99
N HIS A 23 -32.31 -4.56 11.42
CA HIS A 23 -33.52 -4.19 10.71
C HIS A 23 -33.26 -3.57 9.35
N ILE A 24 -32.06 -3.06 9.07
CA ILE A 24 -31.70 -2.58 7.73
C ILE A 24 -31.58 -3.78 6.79
N GLU A 25 -30.92 -4.83 7.24
CA GLU A 25 -30.79 -6.08 6.46
C GLU A 25 -32.15 -6.74 6.24
N GLU A 26 -33.00 -6.81 7.26
CA GLU A 26 -34.37 -7.36 7.13
C GLU A 26 -35.22 -6.60 6.10
N ILE A 27 -35.21 -5.27 6.15
CA ILE A 27 -35.93 -4.42 5.18
C ILE A 27 -35.32 -4.60 3.79
N PHE A 28 -34.00 -4.61 3.67
CA PHE A 28 -33.33 -4.81 2.39
C PHE A 28 -33.67 -6.17 1.78
N CYS A 29 -33.60 -7.24 2.54
CA CYS A 29 -33.95 -8.58 2.10
C CYS A 29 -35.41 -8.68 1.66
N SER A 30 -36.33 -8.06 2.43
CA SER A 30 -37.74 -8.00 2.08
C SER A 30 -37.98 -7.28 0.76
N LEU A 31 -37.41 -6.08 0.60
CA LEU A 31 -37.52 -5.29 -0.64
C LEU A 31 -36.87 -6.00 -1.82
N ALA A 32 -35.70 -6.62 -1.63
CA ALA A 32 -35.02 -7.36 -2.67
C ALA A 32 -35.87 -8.55 -3.14
N THR A 33 -36.49 -9.29 -2.20
CA THR A 33 -37.38 -10.41 -2.51
C THR A 33 -38.60 -9.98 -3.32
N GLU A 34 -39.23 -8.88 -2.93
CA GLU A 34 -40.36 -8.30 -3.69
C GLU A 34 -39.94 -7.81 -5.08
N PHE A 35 -38.78 -7.16 -5.18
CA PHE A 35 -38.23 -6.72 -6.45
C PHE A 35 -37.96 -7.87 -7.41
N ILE A 36 -37.33 -8.96 -6.90
CA ILE A 36 -37.05 -10.18 -7.68
C ILE A 36 -38.32 -10.76 -8.25
N LYS A 37 -39.40 -10.85 -7.43
CA LYS A 37 -40.72 -11.35 -7.86
C LYS A 37 -41.32 -10.48 -8.95
N VAL A 38 -41.33 -9.16 -8.75
CA VAL A 38 -41.96 -8.19 -9.68
C VAL A 38 -41.17 -8.10 -10.99
N ALA A 39 -39.84 -8.06 -10.89
CA ALA A 39 -38.95 -7.95 -12.05
C ALA A 39 -38.70 -9.31 -12.76
N LYS A 40 -39.21 -10.42 -12.20
CA LYS A 40 -39.00 -11.81 -12.71
C LYS A 40 -37.52 -12.08 -12.99
N VAL A 41 -36.67 -11.67 -12.07
CA VAL A 41 -35.22 -11.89 -12.18
C VAL A 41 -34.95 -13.37 -11.93
N ASP A 42 -34.21 -13.98 -12.87
CA ASP A 42 -33.73 -15.37 -12.70
C ASP A 42 -32.60 -15.36 -11.66
N THR A 43 -32.84 -16.04 -10.52
CA THR A 43 -31.90 -16.12 -9.41
C THR A 43 -30.96 -17.32 -9.53
N ASP A 44 -31.12 -18.18 -10.51
CA ASP A 44 -30.26 -19.34 -10.74
C ASP A 44 -28.93 -18.91 -11.42
N ILE A 45 -28.90 -17.73 -12.01
CA ILE A 45 -27.70 -17.13 -12.56
C ILE A 45 -27.15 -16.09 -11.57
N GLN A 46 -26.31 -16.53 -10.65
CA GLN A 46 -25.49 -15.61 -9.85
C GLN A 46 -24.40 -15.01 -10.73
N ARG A 47 -24.66 -13.83 -11.27
CA ARG A 47 -23.58 -12.98 -11.76
C ARG A 47 -22.93 -12.34 -10.53
N MET A 48 -21.84 -12.94 -10.05
CA MET A 48 -20.92 -12.23 -9.20
C MET A 48 -20.24 -11.15 -10.06
N ASP A 49 -20.86 -10.01 -10.15
CA ASP A 49 -20.14 -8.80 -10.51
C ASP A 49 -19.25 -8.54 -9.29
N SER A 50 -18.00 -8.92 -9.40
CA SER A 50 -16.99 -8.37 -8.52
C SER A 50 -16.98 -6.88 -8.82
N THR A 51 -17.80 -6.13 -8.11
CA THR A 51 -17.56 -4.71 -7.94
C THR A 51 -16.14 -4.68 -7.44
N MET A 52 -15.20 -4.26 -8.28
CA MET A 52 -13.90 -3.86 -7.78
C MET A 52 -14.23 -2.78 -6.77
N ILE A 53 -14.26 -3.17 -5.50
CA ILE A 53 -14.04 -2.23 -4.44
C ILE A 53 -12.65 -1.75 -4.81
N GLU A 54 -12.57 -0.60 -5.50
CA GLU A 54 -11.35 0.14 -5.53
C GLU A 54 -11.02 0.37 -4.06
N ALA A 55 -10.28 -0.57 -3.49
CA ALA A 55 -9.56 -0.29 -2.30
C ALA A 55 -8.90 1.03 -2.66
N HIS A 56 -9.10 2.08 -1.87
CA HIS A 56 -8.38 3.33 -2.02
C HIS A 56 -6.89 3.04 -1.76
N ILE A 57 -6.32 2.19 -2.61
CA ILE A 57 -4.90 1.97 -2.71
C ILE A 57 -4.41 3.28 -3.29
N LYS A 58 -3.95 4.13 -2.40
CA LYS A 58 -3.35 5.40 -2.79
C LYS A 58 -2.27 5.06 -3.80
N ASN A 59 -2.45 5.47 -5.05
CA ASN A 59 -1.42 5.37 -6.08
C ASN A 59 -0.19 6.12 -5.58
N MET A 60 0.78 5.36 -5.08
CA MET A 60 2.02 5.95 -4.59
C MET A 60 2.91 6.28 -5.77
N SER A 61 3.46 7.49 -5.79
CA SER A 61 4.55 7.78 -6.70
C SER A 61 5.75 6.85 -6.39
N ARG A 62 6.61 6.62 -7.36
CA ARG A 62 7.76 5.71 -7.21
C ARG A 62 8.63 6.07 -6.01
N TYR A 63 8.90 7.35 -5.78
CA TYR A 63 9.69 7.79 -4.62
C TYR A 63 8.95 7.62 -3.29
N GLU A 64 7.61 7.76 -3.28
CA GLU A 64 6.80 7.44 -2.10
C GLU A 64 6.83 5.95 -1.78
N LEU A 65 6.72 5.08 -2.81
CA LEU A 65 6.81 3.64 -2.67
C LEU A 65 8.16 3.22 -2.06
N LEU A 66 9.29 3.65 -2.65
CA LEU A 66 10.61 3.32 -2.14
C LEU A 66 10.81 3.83 -0.70
N THR A 67 10.36 5.04 -0.41
CA THR A 67 10.43 5.62 0.94
C THR A 67 9.59 4.80 1.92
N LYS A 68 8.38 4.39 1.54
CA LYS A 68 7.49 3.58 2.37
C LYS A 68 8.09 2.21 2.69
N VAL A 69 8.71 1.57 1.70
CA VAL A 69 9.43 0.30 1.90
C VAL A 69 10.56 0.46 2.91
N ILE A 70 11.38 1.51 2.79
CA ILE A 70 12.44 1.82 3.77
C ILE A 70 11.83 2.02 5.16
N CYS A 71 10.81 2.87 5.29
CA CYS A 71 10.19 3.16 6.58
C CYS A 71 9.56 1.91 7.24
N ASN A 72 8.93 1.04 6.45
CA ASN A 72 8.37 -0.20 6.98
C ASN A 72 9.49 -1.14 7.47
N PHE A 73 10.58 -1.25 6.71
CA PHE A 73 11.74 -2.05 7.12
C PHE A 73 12.39 -1.51 8.41
N LEU A 74 12.56 -0.20 8.53
CA LEU A 74 13.12 0.42 9.74
C LEU A 74 12.30 0.10 11.00
N LYS A 75 10.98 -0.10 10.88
CA LYS A 75 10.13 -0.47 12.03
C LYS A 75 10.41 -1.88 12.57
N VAL A 76 10.91 -2.78 11.74
CA VAL A 76 11.25 -4.16 12.14
C VAL A 76 12.60 -4.24 12.84
N LEU A 77 13.47 -3.23 12.65
CA LEU A 77 14.79 -3.18 13.24
C LEU A 77 14.74 -2.77 14.71
N GLU A 78 15.59 -3.40 15.51
CA GLU A 78 15.83 -3.00 16.89
C GLU A 78 16.73 -1.74 16.96
N ASP A 79 16.69 -1.02 18.07
CA ASP A 79 17.46 0.21 18.25
C ASP A 79 18.97 0.02 18.07
N VAL A 80 19.49 -1.14 18.43
CA VAL A 80 20.92 -1.50 18.25
C VAL A 80 21.30 -1.62 16.78
N GLU A 81 20.37 -2.16 15.97
CA GLU A 81 20.55 -2.32 14.52
C GLU A 81 20.40 -0.98 13.80
N LYS A 82 19.43 -0.16 14.22
CA LYS A 82 19.22 1.18 13.68
C LYS A 82 20.43 2.10 13.89
N LYS A 83 21.08 2.03 15.04
CA LYS A 83 22.29 2.85 15.35
C LYS A 83 23.45 2.59 14.39
N LYS A 84 23.49 1.44 13.74
CA LYS A 84 24.53 1.09 12.75
C LYS A 84 24.24 1.62 11.34
N LEU A 85 23.05 2.17 11.12
CA LEU A 85 22.64 2.69 9.81
C LEU A 85 23.12 4.12 9.57
N PRO A 86 23.32 4.52 8.32
CA PRO A 86 23.59 5.91 7.97
C PRO A 86 22.47 6.85 8.45
N LYS A 87 22.84 7.98 9.01
CA LYS A 87 21.86 8.98 9.52
C LYS A 87 20.78 9.32 8.51
N GLY A 88 21.15 9.58 7.26
CA GLY A 88 20.20 9.93 6.22
C GLY A 88 19.21 8.80 5.84
N THR A 89 19.40 7.57 6.32
CA THR A 89 18.40 6.49 6.17
C THR A 89 17.42 6.52 7.33
N ILE A 90 17.91 6.74 8.56
CA ILE A 90 17.08 6.85 9.77
C ILE A 90 16.20 8.12 9.73
N GLU A 91 16.73 9.21 9.20
CA GLU A 91 16.01 10.49 9.05
C GLU A 91 14.73 10.35 8.23
N LEU A 92 14.61 9.33 7.37
CA LEU A 92 13.38 9.04 6.63
C LEU A 92 12.22 8.60 7.55
N GLU A 93 12.46 8.24 8.82
CA GLU A 93 11.38 8.05 9.80
C GLU A 93 10.69 9.38 10.14
N ASN A 94 11.38 10.52 9.99
CA ASN A 94 10.83 11.83 10.21
C ASN A 94 9.95 12.29 9.02
N LYS A 95 8.74 12.75 9.32
CA LYS A 95 7.77 13.22 8.32
C LYS A 95 8.28 14.46 7.57
N GLU A 96 8.95 15.38 8.26
CA GLU A 96 9.47 16.61 7.64
C GLU A 96 10.61 16.32 6.65
N GLU A 97 11.49 15.39 6.96
CA GLU A 97 12.57 14.99 6.04
C GLU A 97 12.02 14.30 4.79
N ARG A 98 10.98 13.46 4.93
CA ARG A 98 10.29 12.91 3.76
C ARG A 98 9.62 13.97 2.92
N LYS A 99 9.01 14.98 3.53
CA LYS A 99 8.39 16.09 2.81
C LYS A 99 9.41 16.87 1.97
N LYS A 100 10.57 17.20 2.53
CA LYS A 100 11.68 17.84 1.80
C LYS A 100 12.13 17.00 0.60
N LEU A 101 12.27 15.68 0.80
CA LEU A 101 12.65 14.75 -0.25
C LEU A 101 11.62 14.74 -1.39
N TYR A 102 10.33 14.78 -1.07
CA TYR A 102 9.26 14.80 -2.06
C TYR A 102 9.18 16.14 -2.80
N GLU A 103 9.44 17.24 -2.12
CA GLU A 103 9.58 18.55 -2.75
C GLU A 103 10.79 18.58 -3.72
N GLU A 104 11.92 18.00 -3.33
CA GLU A 104 13.09 17.83 -4.23
C GLU A 104 12.74 17.01 -5.47
N ALA A 105 12.00 15.90 -5.31
CA ALA A 105 11.56 15.07 -6.43
C ALA A 105 10.65 15.83 -7.40
N ASN A 106 9.72 16.62 -6.88
CA ASN A 106 8.78 17.40 -7.69
C ASN A 106 9.43 18.55 -8.46
N GLN A 107 10.64 18.99 -8.07
CA GLN A 107 11.43 20.03 -8.75
C GLN A 107 12.27 19.49 -9.93
N ASN A 108 11.76 18.53 -10.69
CA ASN A 108 12.45 17.87 -11.81
C ASN A 108 13.73 17.08 -11.43
N LYS A 109 13.91 16.73 -10.16
CA LYS A 109 14.99 15.90 -9.66
C LYS A 109 14.58 14.48 -9.32
N GLN A 110 13.47 14.03 -9.90
CA GLN A 110 12.87 12.73 -9.60
C GLN A 110 13.84 11.56 -9.74
N MET A 111 14.59 11.49 -10.86
CA MET A 111 15.55 10.41 -11.09
C MET A 111 16.71 10.43 -10.09
N THR A 112 17.17 11.61 -9.68
CA THR A 112 18.21 11.76 -8.65
C THR A 112 17.73 11.25 -7.30
N VAL A 113 16.49 11.60 -6.91
CA VAL A 113 15.88 11.12 -5.66
C VAL A 113 15.67 9.61 -5.70
N LEU A 114 15.20 9.07 -6.83
CA LEU A 114 15.02 7.63 -7.01
C LEU A 114 16.35 6.87 -6.88
N LYS A 115 17.44 7.37 -7.50
CA LYS A 115 18.79 6.78 -7.36
C LYS A 115 19.26 6.80 -5.89
N LYS A 116 19.06 7.92 -5.18
CA LYS A 116 19.40 8.02 -3.73
C LYS A 116 18.63 6.98 -2.91
N LEU A 117 17.33 6.82 -3.16
CA LEU A 117 16.48 5.86 -2.42
C LEU A 117 16.82 4.41 -2.77
N ALA A 118 17.06 4.11 -4.05
CA ALA A 118 17.50 2.78 -4.49
C ALA A 118 18.85 2.40 -3.86
N GLY A 119 19.80 3.36 -3.79
CA GLY A 119 21.07 3.16 -3.09
C GLY A 119 20.91 2.81 -1.61
N LYS A 120 20.00 3.51 -0.91
CA LYS A 120 19.68 3.17 0.51
C LYS A 120 19.06 1.78 0.64
N LEU A 121 18.16 1.38 -0.27
CA LEU A 121 17.57 0.05 -0.26
C LEU A 121 18.62 -1.04 -0.53
N LEU A 122 19.56 -0.82 -1.44
CA LEU A 122 20.65 -1.77 -1.70
C LEU A 122 21.58 -1.89 -0.49
N ASP A 123 21.93 -0.77 0.14
CA ASP A 123 22.74 -0.78 1.38
C ASP A 123 22.04 -1.58 2.49
N LEU A 124 20.74 -1.37 2.70
CA LEU A 124 19.95 -2.13 3.66
C LEU A 124 19.93 -3.63 3.31
N LYS A 125 19.67 -3.99 2.04
CA LYS A 125 19.70 -5.38 1.58
C LYS A 125 21.05 -6.04 1.89
N ASN A 126 22.14 -5.40 1.53
CA ASN A 126 23.50 -5.96 1.72
C ASN A 126 23.86 -6.11 3.19
N ARG A 127 23.52 -5.15 4.04
CA ARG A 127 23.80 -5.18 5.48
C ARG A 127 23.09 -6.30 6.21
N PHE A 128 21.84 -6.57 5.84
CA PHE A 128 21.00 -7.54 6.55
C PHE A 128 20.87 -8.89 5.84
N LYS A 129 21.54 -9.10 4.71
CA LYS A 129 21.51 -10.35 3.94
C LYS A 129 21.82 -11.59 4.80
N ASN A 130 22.75 -11.48 5.74
CA ASN A 130 23.21 -12.60 6.57
C ASN A 130 22.49 -12.67 7.93
N ASN A 131 21.51 -11.81 8.20
CA ASN A 131 20.75 -11.85 9.44
C ASN A 131 19.47 -12.67 9.22
N ASN A 132 19.47 -13.94 9.65
CA ASN A 132 18.37 -14.88 9.43
C ASN A 132 17.02 -14.41 10.00
N ARG A 133 17.00 -13.61 11.05
CA ARG A 133 15.76 -13.05 11.61
C ARG A 133 15.14 -12.01 10.68
N ILE A 134 15.98 -11.17 10.09
CA ILE A 134 15.55 -10.03 9.29
C ILE A 134 15.30 -10.43 7.85
N ASN A 135 16.15 -11.24 7.24
CA ASN A 135 16.06 -11.60 5.83
C ASN A 135 14.82 -12.46 5.50
N GLN A 136 14.21 -13.10 6.50
CA GLN A 136 12.95 -13.84 6.35
C GLN A 136 11.70 -12.95 6.50
N SER A 137 11.86 -11.70 6.97
CA SER A 137 10.73 -10.78 7.16
C SER A 137 10.11 -10.37 5.81
N VAL A 138 8.82 -10.07 5.85
CA VAL A 138 8.08 -9.58 4.67
C VAL A 138 8.67 -8.27 4.17
N GLU A 139 9.09 -7.40 5.10
CA GLU A 139 9.67 -6.10 4.79
C GLU A 139 11.01 -6.22 4.05
N TYR A 140 11.84 -7.20 4.40
CA TYR A 140 13.08 -7.46 3.67
C TYR A 140 12.80 -8.01 2.26
N LYS A 141 11.85 -8.93 2.12
CA LYS A 141 11.42 -9.45 0.81
C LYS A 141 10.83 -8.33 -0.08
N ASN A 142 10.14 -7.37 0.52
CA ASN A 142 9.66 -6.19 -0.19
C ASN A 142 10.82 -5.32 -0.70
N ILE A 143 11.93 -5.19 0.05
CA ILE A 143 13.14 -4.52 -0.43
C ILE A 143 13.69 -5.24 -1.68
N GLU A 144 13.80 -6.56 -1.62
CA GLU A 144 14.32 -7.35 -2.76
C GLU A 144 13.42 -7.22 -3.98
N ARG A 145 12.09 -7.32 -3.79
CA ARG A 145 11.11 -7.18 -4.87
C ARG A 145 11.18 -5.80 -5.52
N VAL A 146 11.16 -4.74 -4.71
CA VAL A 146 11.21 -3.37 -5.22
C VAL A 146 12.53 -3.09 -5.95
N LEU A 147 13.66 -3.55 -5.45
CA LEU A 147 14.94 -3.41 -6.17
C LEU A 147 14.89 -4.12 -7.52
N LYS A 148 14.41 -5.36 -7.57
CA LYS A 148 14.24 -6.10 -8.84
C LYS A 148 13.31 -5.39 -9.83
N ASP A 149 12.20 -4.82 -9.33
CA ASP A 149 11.19 -4.17 -10.15
C ASP A 149 11.65 -2.80 -10.66
N GLN A 150 12.37 -2.03 -9.84
CA GLN A 150 12.68 -0.61 -10.08
C GLN A 150 14.10 -0.34 -10.59
N THR A 151 15.00 -1.32 -10.49
CA THR A 151 16.40 -1.15 -10.88
C THR A 151 16.84 -2.18 -11.93
N ILE A 152 17.83 -1.79 -12.74
CA ILE A 152 18.56 -2.71 -13.60
C ILE A 152 19.77 -3.14 -12.76
N SER A 153 19.82 -4.41 -12.37
CA SER A 153 20.99 -4.96 -11.68
C SER A 153 21.96 -5.49 -12.71
N ASP A 154 23.04 -4.78 -12.95
CA ASP A 154 24.26 -5.40 -13.47
C ASP A 154 24.96 -6.08 -12.29
N GLU A 155 25.07 -7.40 -12.34
CA GLU A 155 25.70 -8.20 -11.25
C GLU A 155 27.14 -7.79 -10.95
N ASN A 156 27.77 -7.00 -11.81
CA ASN A 156 29.17 -6.58 -11.73
C ASN A 156 29.39 -5.08 -11.48
N SER A 157 28.36 -4.26 -11.35
CA SER A 157 28.52 -2.83 -11.09
C SER A 157 27.96 -2.41 -9.74
N GLU A 158 28.76 -1.67 -8.96
CA GLU A 158 28.30 -1.01 -7.73
C GLU A 158 27.34 0.16 -8.02
N GLU A 159 27.19 0.54 -9.28
CA GLU A 159 26.28 1.61 -9.69
C GLU A 159 24.87 1.09 -9.93
N ILE A 160 23.93 1.67 -9.20
CA ILE A 160 22.51 1.38 -9.37
C ILE A 160 21.95 2.20 -10.51
N THR A 161 21.47 1.55 -11.56
CA THR A 161 20.70 2.17 -12.60
C THR A 161 19.21 1.97 -12.33
N VAL A 162 18.46 3.07 -12.20
CA VAL A 162 17.01 3.03 -12.01
C VAL A 162 16.34 2.95 -13.37
N LYS A 163 15.39 2.02 -13.51
CA LYS A 163 14.58 1.84 -14.72
C LYS A 163 13.77 3.10 -15.05
N GLU A 164 13.56 3.36 -16.32
CA GLU A 164 12.57 4.34 -16.75
C GLU A 164 11.13 3.86 -16.42
N SER A 165 10.19 4.80 -16.31
CA SER A 165 8.80 4.45 -15.95
C SER A 165 8.15 3.49 -16.94
N LYS A 166 8.56 3.52 -18.20
CA LYS A 166 8.05 2.63 -19.27
C LYS A 166 8.57 1.18 -19.16
N GLU A 167 9.68 0.98 -18.45
CA GLU A 167 10.32 -0.33 -18.28
C GLU A 167 9.81 -1.10 -17.06
N ILE A 168 8.97 -0.45 -16.26
CA ILE A 168 8.39 -1.06 -15.06
C ILE A 168 7.18 -1.88 -15.44
N SER A 169 7.18 -3.16 -15.04
CA SER A 169 6.05 -4.05 -15.28
C SER A 169 4.81 -3.59 -14.51
N SER A 170 3.62 -3.80 -15.10
CA SER A 170 2.33 -3.61 -14.40
C SER A 170 2.16 -4.51 -13.18
N THR A 171 2.90 -5.64 -13.12
CA THR A 171 2.92 -6.57 -11.98
C THR A 171 3.92 -6.18 -10.89
N SER A 172 4.60 -5.03 -11.02
CA SER A 172 5.53 -4.53 -10.02
C SER A 172 4.82 -4.19 -8.71
N LEU A 173 5.57 -4.20 -7.61
CA LEU A 173 5.03 -3.82 -6.30
C LEU A 173 4.50 -2.38 -6.33
N GLN A 174 3.20 -2.20 -6.05
CA GLN A 174 2.53 -0.90 -6.01
C GLN A 174 2.33 -0.39 -4.59
N ASN A 175 2.09 -1.31 -3.66
CA ASN A 175 1.89 -0.99 -2.26
C ASN A 175 2.60 -2.03 -1.37
N PRO A 176 3.52 -1.61 -0.46
CA PRO A 176 4.23 -2.55 0.41
C PRO A 176 3.37 -3.11 1.56
N VAL A 177 2.13 -2.64 1.73
CA VAL A 177 1.18 -3.17 2.72
C VAL A 177 0.26 -4.21 2.07
N ASP A 178 -0.06 -4.01 0.80
CA ASP A 178 -0.84 -4.93 -0.02
C ASP A 178 0.01 -5.35 -1.22
N THR A 179 0.73 -6.45 -1.05
CA THR A 179 1.70 -6.93 -2.05
C THR A 179 1.06 -7.56 -3.28
N ASP A 180 -0.24 -7.85 -3.23
CA ASP A 180 -1.01 -8.46 -4.31
C ASP A 180 -1.75 -7.41 -5.14
N ALA A 181 -1.72 -6.13 -4.71
CA ALA A 181 -2.27 -5.03 -5.47
C ALA A 181 -1.50 -4.85 -6.79
N THR A 182 -2.18 -5.08 -7.90
CA THR A 182 -1.70 -4.85 -9.26
C THR A 182 -2.63 -3.89 -9.98
N TYR A 183 -2.12 -3.20 -11.02
CA TYR A 183 -2.95 -2.39 -11.91
C TYR A 183 -3.67 -3.25 -12.93
#